data_68a04c75641594a5ffce82654443c1dc
#
_entry.id   68a04c75641594a5ffce82654443c1dc
#
_cell.length_a   1.000
_cell.length_b   1.000
_cell.length_c   1.000
_cell.angle_alpha   90.00
_cell.angle_beta   90.00
_cell.angle_gamma   90.00
#
_symmetry.space_group_name_H-M   'P 1'
#
loop_
_entity.id
_entity.type
_entity.pdbx_description
1 polymer ?
#
loop_
_entity_poly.entity_id
_entity_poly.type
_entity_poly.pdbx_seq_one_letter_code
_entity_poly.pdbx_strand_id
1 'polypeptide(L)' 'MPYDSISDLPDSQVDQYDKHQKEAFLEAYNNAHDEYNDEQKAFATAHKAAKQAGKKE' A
#
# COMPACT_ATOMS: atom_id res chain seq x y z
N MET A 1 -12.91 5.72 4.02
CA MET A 1 -11.73 5.93 3.22
C MET A 1 -10.53 5.34 3.90
N PRO A 2 -9.86 4.45 3.25
CA PRO A 2 -8.70 3.84 3.90
C PRO A 2 -7.62 4.88 4.24
N TYR A 3 -7.04 5.52 3.24
CA TYR A 3 -6.00 6.52 3.51
C TYR A 3 -6.05 7.59 2.43
N ASP A 4 -5.80 8.82 2.84
CA ASP A 4 -5.84 9.95 1.91
C ASP A 4 -4.47 10.23 1.31
N SER A 5 -3.41 9.96 2.06
CA SER A 5 -2.08 10.29 1.59
C SER A 5 -1.07 9.32 2.21
N ILE A 6 0.15 9.41 1.69
CA ILE A 6 1.23 8.55 2.19
C ILE A 6 1.44 8.74 3.68
N SER A 7 1.35 9.97 4.15
CA SER A 7 1.59 10.25 5.56
C SER A 7 0.54 9.65 6.47
N ASP A 8 -0.60 9.26 5.92
CA ASP A 8 -1.66 8.62 6.70
C ASP A 8 -1.44 7.12 6.87
N LEU A 9 -0.52 6.55 6.10
CA LEU A 9 -0.26 5.13 6.17
C LEU A 9 0.37 4.76 7.51
N PRO A 10 0.10 3.55 8.02
CA PRO A 10 0.72 3.11 9.27
C PRO A 10 2.22 2.90 9.08
N ASP A 11 3.01 3.64 9.82
CA ASP A 11 4.45 3.58 9.67
C ASP A 11 5.00 2.17 9.84
N SER A 12 4.43 1.42 10.78
CA SER A 12 4.92 0.08 11.04
C SER A 12 4.77 -0.85 9.85
N GLN A 13 3.87 -0.51 8.93
CA GLN A 13 3.65 -1.32 7.75
C GLN A 13 4.50 -0.88 6.57
N VAL A 14 4.89 0.38 6.52
CA VAL A 14 5.52 0.92 5.32
C VAL A 14 6.88 1.56 5.57
N ASP A 15 7.39 1.50 6.79
CA ASP A 15 8.67 2.16 7.09
C ASP A 15 9.83 1.52 6.34
N GLN A 16 9.66 0.31 5.85
CA GLN A 16 10.69 -0.40 5.08
C GLN A 16 10.67 -0.01 3.60
N TYR A 17 9.66 0.75 3.18
CA TYR A 17 9.49 1.12 1.79
C TYR A 17 9.96 2.55 1.56
N ASP A 18 10.47 2.83 0.35
CA ASP A 18 10.79 4.20 -0.01
C ASP A 18 9.53 4.91 -0.50
N LYS A 19 9.68 6.17 -0.91
CA LYS A 19 8.53 6.98 -1.28
C LYS A 19 7.76 6.36 -2.45
N HIS A 20 8.49 5.88 -3.45
CA HIS A 20 7.85 5.28 -4.62
C HIS A 20 7.04 4.05 -4.23
N GLN A 21 7.60 3.23 -3.36
CA GLN A 21 6.92 2.03 -2.90
C GLN A 21 5.72 2.39 -2.03
N LYS A 22 5.84 3.44 -1.22
CA LYS A 22 4.72 3.88 -0.41
C LYS A 22 3.56 4.39 -1.26
N GLU A 23 3.88 5.04 -2.36
CA GLU A 23 2.83 5.49 -3.27
C GLU A 23 2.10 4.30 -3.88
N ALA A 24 2.85 3.29 -4.28
CA ALA A 24 2.24 2.08 -4.82
C ALA A 24 1.40 1.37 -3.76
N PHE A 25 1.89 1.36 -2.53
CA PHE A 25 1.15 0.77 -1.42
C PHE A 25 -0.18 1.49 -1.22
N LEU A 26 -0.11 2.82 -1.17
CA LEU A 26 -1.30 3.62 -0.95
C LEU A 26 -2.37 3.35 -2.01
N GLU A 27 -1.96 3.41 -3.26
CA GLU A 27 -2.89 3.22 -4.37
C GLU A 27 -3.48 1.82 -4.35
N ALA A 28 -2.63 0.82 -4.18
CA ALA A 28 -3.10 -0.56 -4.19
C ALA A 28 -4.00 -0.85 -2.99
N TYR A 29 -3.66 -0.31 -1.83
CA TYR A 29 -4.47 -0.50 -0.65
C TYR A 29 -5.87 0.09 -0.84
N ASN A 30 -5.92 1.32 -1.32
CA ASN A 30 -7.21 1.98 -1.50
C ASN A 30 -8.06 1.25 -2.51
N ASN A 31 -7.46 0.82 -3.62
CA ASN A 31 -8.20 0.08 -4.64
C ASN A 31 -8.70 -1.25 -4.12
N ALA A 32 -7.86 -1.99 -3.43
CA ALA A 32 -8.23 -3.31 -2.92
C ALA A 32 -9.28 -3.19 -1.82
N HIS A 33 -9.15 -2.19 -0.96
CA HIS A 33 -10.12 -1.99 0.10
C HIS A 33 -11.48 -1.65 -0.48
N ASP A 34 -11.50 -0.84 -1.53
CA ASP A 34 -12.73 -0.48 -2.18
C ASP A 34 -13.39 -1.68 -2.86
N GLU A 35 -12.56 -2.55 -3.42
CA GLU A 35 -13.07 -3.71 -4.15
C GLU A 35 -13.51 -4.83 -3.21
N TYR A 36 -12.69 -5.15 -2.24
CA TYR A 36 -12.95 -6.30 -1.36
C TYR A 36 -13.63 -5.92 -0.06
N ASN A 37 -13.50 -4.67 0.33
CA ASN A 37 -14.02 -4.21 1.62
C ASN A 37 -13.47 -5.06 2.76
N ASP A 38 -12.22 -5.45 2.66
CA ASP A 38 -11.54 -6.33 3.61
C ASP A 38 -10.14 -5.82 3.83
N GLU A 39 -9.85 -5.43 5.07
CA GLU A 39 -8.58 -4.83 5.42
C GLU A 39 -7.41 -5.78 5.18
N GLN A 40 -7.58 -7.04 5.54
CA GLN A 40 -6.49 -8.01 5.37
C GLN A 40 -6.12 -8.18 3.91
N LYS A 41 -7.12 -8.30 3.06
CA LYS A 41 -6.87 -8.45 1.63
C LYS A 41 -6.24 -7.18 1.07
N ALA A 42 -6.70 -6.03 1.55
CA ALA A 42 -6.15 -4.77 1.08
C ALA A 42 -4.67 -4.65 1.45
N PHE A 43 -4.31 -5.02 2.67
CA PHE A 43 -2.90 -4.99 3.07
C PHE A 43 -2.06 -5.96 2.26
N ALA A 44 -2.56 -7.16 2.04
CA ALA A 44 -1.81 -8.14 1.26
C ALA A 44 -1.56 -7.64 -0.15
N THR A 45 -2.58 -7.08 -0.78
CA THR A 45 -2.45 -6.53 -2.12
C THR A 45 -1.50 -5.35 -2.14
N ALA A 46 -1.60 -4.48 -1.14
CA ALA A 46 -0.75 -3.30 -1.08
C ALA A 46 0.72 -3.68 -0.89
N HIS A 47 1.00 -4.65 -0.03
CA HIS A 47 2.38 -5.10 0.16
C HIS A 47 2.94 -5.70 -1.11
N LYS A 48 2.15 -6.46 -1.81
CA LYS A 48 2.60 -7.03 -3.07
C LYS A 48 2.93 -5.94 -4.08
N ALA A 49 2.08 -4.93 -4.17
CA ALA A 49 2.32 -3.83 -5.10
C ALA A 49 3.56 -3.03 -4.71
N ALA A 50 3.75 -2.79 -3.41
CA ALA A 50 4.92 -2.06 -2.95
C ALA A 50 6.20 -2.81 -3.25
N LYS A 51 6.19 -4.11 -3.05
CA LYS A 51 7.38 -4.90 -3.35
C LYS A 51 7.70 -4.87 -4.84
N GLN A 52 6.68 -4.95 -5.67
CA GLN A 52 6.90 -4.89 -7.11
C GLN A 52 7.41 -3.52 -7.53
N ALA A 53 6.90 -2.47 -6.91
CA ALA A 53 7.35 -1.12 -7.24
C ALA A 53 8.81 -0.90 -6.88
N GLY A 54 9.30 -1.62 -5.86
CA GLY A 54 10.69 -1.49 -5.45
C GLY A 54 11.64 -2.32 -6.26
N LYS A 55 11.13 -3.20 -7.10
CA LYS A 55 12.00 -4.02 -7.94
C LYS A 55 12.61 -3.19 -9.05
N LYS A 56 13.89 -3.39 -9.26
CA LYS A 56 14.59 -2.74 -10.36
C LYS A 56 14.97 -3.77 -11.39
N GLU A 57 14.72 -3.43 -12.62
CA GLU A 57 15.03 -4.36 -13.72
C GLU A 57 16.25 -3.99 -14.49
#